data_62bf263258295bb45d4ae8239c10917a
#
_entry.id   62bf263258295bb45d4ae8239c10917a
#
_cell.length_a   1.000
_cell.length_b   1.000
_cell.length_c   1.000
_cell.angle_alpha   90.00
_cell.angle_beta   90.00
_cell.angle_gamma   90.00
#
_symmetry.space_group_name_H-M   'P 1'
#
loop_
_entity.id
_entity.type
_entity.pdbx_description
1 polymer ?
#
loop_
_entity_poly.entity_id
_entity_poly.type
_entity_poly.pdbx_seq_one_letter_code
_entity_poly.pdbx_strand_id
1 'polypeptide(L)'
;MLLELRELQTNTKEYLGKEIEINGWVKKIRSQKNFGFIELNDGTFFTGIQVVFDEALENFEEISKLTISTSVKVTGTVVESLGKGQDYEIKATKISVYQKADSDYPLQNKRHTFEFLRTIAHLRPRTNAFFATFRVRSILSYAIHKFFQEKNFVYVQTPIITGSDAEGAGEMFRLTTLDINNVPKTENGSIDFKQDFFGKEANLTVSGQLNVETFATAFKNTYTFGPTFRAEKSNTPKHAAEFWMMEPEIAFADLDVNMDIIEEMIKYIVNYVRENAKEEMEFFNQFVDKDLFNRLDTLVNNEFGRITYTEAIEILKNSKQKFEYEVEWGIDLQTEHERYLAEKHFKKPVFVTDYPKDIKAFYMKLNEDGKTVRAVDLLAPGIGEIVGGSQREDDYDVLLGKIHEMGLKEEDYWWYLDLRKYGSVPHSGFGLGFDRMLMYITGMTNIRDVIPFPRTTKNLEF
;
A
#
# COMPACT_ATOMS: atom_id res chain seq x y z
N MET A 1 4.24 -30.01 -23.50
CA MET A 1 4.96 -29.47 -22.33
C MET A 1 4.02 -28.47 -21.63
N LEU A 2 3.79 -28.64 -20.34
CA LEU A 2 2.98 -27.69 -19.57
C LEU A 2 3.76 -26.40 -19.39
N LEU A 3 3.18 -25.28 -19.75
CA LEU A 3 3.81 -23.95 -19.79
C LEU A 3 2.95 -22.94 -19.05
N GLU A 4 3.59 -21.93 -18.43
CA GLU A 4 2.92 -20.75 -17.88
C GLU A 4 2.81 -19.66 -18.94
N LEU A 5 1.73 -18.86 -18.88
CA LEU A 5 1.51 -17.77 -19.83
C LEU A 5 2.64 -16.73 -19.79
N ARG A 6 3.18 -16.45 -18.60
CA ARG A 6 4.34 -15.55 -18.45
C ARG A 6 5.54 -15.99 -19.25
N GLU A 7 5.90 -17.28 -19.15
CA GLU A 7 7.02 -17.86 -19.90
C GLU A 7 6.75 -17.79 -21.41
N LEU A 8 5.53 -18.16 -21.83
CA LEU A 8 5.13 -18.09 -23.21
C LEU A 8 5.21 -16.66 -23.77
N GLN A 9 4.65 -15.67 -23.06
CA GLN A 9 4.63 -14.25 -23.52
C GLN A 9 6.03 -13.62 -23.52
N THR A 10 6.90 -14.02 -22.59
CA THR A 10 8.27 -13.47 -22.52
C THR A 10 9.18 -14.06 -23.61
N ASN A 11 9.02 -15.34 -23.94
CA ASN A 11 9.90 -16.09 -24.82
C ASN A 11 9.15 -16.70 -26.01
N THR A 12 8.11 -16.06 -26.53
CA THR A 12 7.18 -16.59 -27.53
C THR A 12 7.88 -17.18 -28.77
N LYS A 13 8.94 -16.52 -29.24
CA LYS A 13 9.70 -16.99 -30.41
C LYS A 13 10.31 -18.38 -30.25
N GLU A 14 10.64 -18.77 -29.01
CA GLU A 14 11.19 -20.08 -28.73
C GLU A 14 10.15 -21.20 -28.86
N TYR A 15 8.87 -20.85 -28.72
CA TYR A 15 7.74 -21.78 -28.76
C TYR A 15 7.02 -21.82 -30.11
N LEU A 16 7.38 -20.96 -31.05
CA LEU A 16 6.75 -20.91 -32.37
C LEU A 16 6.88 -22.25 -33.09
N GLY A 17 5.75 -22.79 -33.55
CA GLY A 17 5.66 -24.10 -34.22
C GLY A 17 5.71 -25.29 -33.26
N LYS A 18 5.85 -25.08 -31.93
CA LYS A 18 5.85 -26.15 -30.94
C LYS A 18 4.46 -26.41 -30.38
N GLU A 19 4.17 -27.66 -30.09
CA GLU A 19 2.98 -28.02 -29.33
C GLU A 19 3.23 -27.82 -27.82
N ILE A 20 2.32 -27.11 -27.18
CA ILE A 20 2.36 -26.78 -25.75
C ILE A 20 1.04 -27.19 -25.07
N GLU A 21 1.09 -27.30 -23.74
CA GLU A 21 -0.08 -27.35 -22.87
C GLU A 21 -0.08 -26.13 -21.96
N ILE A 22 -1.25 -25.51 -21.81
CA ILE A 22 -1.46 -24.40 -20.90
C ILE A 22 -2.79 -24.56 -20.18
N ASN A 23 -2.80 -24.32 -18.87
CA ASN A 23 -4.01 -24.22 -18.06
C ASN A 23 -4.43 -22.76 -17.93
N GLY A 24 -5.71 -22.50 -17.72
CA GLY A 24 -6.15 -21.13 -17.45
C GLY A 24 -7.65 -20.99 -17.39
N TRP A 25 -8.05 -19.75 -17.28
CA TRP A 25 -9.46 -19.36 -17.26
C TRP A 25 -9.85 -18.62 -18.54
N VAL A 26 -11.05 -18.90 -19.03
CA VAL A 26 -11.65 -18.21 -20.16
C VAL A 26 -11.97 -16.76 -19.74
N LYS A 27 -11.27 -15.80 -20.31
CA LYS A 27 -11.54 -14.34 -20.11
C LYS A 27 -12.59 -13.82 -21.07
N LYS A 28 -12.52 -14.26 -22.32
CA LYS A 28 -13.51 -13.98 -23.36
C LYS A 28 -13.64 -15.20 -24.26
N ILE A 29 -14.81 -15.35 -24.84
CA ILE A 29 -15.05 -16.36 -25.87
C ILE A 29 -15.92 -15.75 -26.98
N ARG A 30 -15.59 -16.07 -28.21
CA ARG A 30 -16.40 -15.76 -29.41
C ARG A 30 -16.44 -16.99 -30.27
N SER A 31 -17.65 -17.46 -30.58
CA SER A 31 -17.85 -18.65 -31.38
C SER A 31 -18.57 -18.30 -32.66
N GLN A 32 -18.17 -18.89 -33.76
CA GLN A 32 -18.81 -18.87 -35.06
C GLN A 32 -19.22 -20.29 -35.45
N LYS A 33 -19.83 -20.47 -36.63
CA LYS A 33 -20.39 -21.74 -37.02
C LYS A 33 -19.35 -22.90 -37.00
N ASN A 34 -18.12 -22.63 -37.48
CA ASN A 34 -17.11 -23.68 -37.72
C ASN A 34 -15.79 -23.43 -36.92
N PHE A 35 -15.66 -22.28 -36.22
CA PHE A 35 -14.47 -21.95 -35.42
C PHE A 35 -14.81 -20.94 -34.34
N GLY A 36 -13.88 -20.75 -33.40
CA GLY A 36 -14.01 -19.77 -32.34
C GLY A 36 -12.67 -19.33 -31.75
N PHE A 37 -12.75 -18.36 -30.86
CA PHE A 37 -11.61 -17.76 -30.17
C PHE A 37 -11.88 -17.71 -28.67
N ILE A 38 -10.88 -18.09 -27.90
CA ILE A 38 -10.85 -17.92 -26.45
C ILE A 38 -9.70 -16.99 -26.12
N GLU A 39 -9.92 -15.96 -25.31
CA GLU A 39 -8.85 -15.29 -24.58
C GLU A 39 -8.63 -16.07 -23.30
N LEU A 40 -7.46 -16.71 -23.18
CA LEU A 40 -7.06 -17.55 -22.05
C LEU A 40 -6.07 -16.77 -21.17
N ASN A 41 -6.21 -16.86 -19.85
CA ASN A 41 -5.26 -16.31 -18.90
C ASN A 41 -5.10 -17.26 -17.72
N ASP A 42 -3.85 -17.52 -17.33
CA ASP A 42 -3.49 -18.42 -16.22
C ASP A 42 -3.17 -17.68 -14.92
N GLY A 43 -3.23 -16.34 -14.94
CA GLY A 43 -2.91 -15.49 -13.79
C GLY A 43 -1.43 -15.12 -13.65
N THR A 44 -0.54 -15.67 -14.44
CA THR A 44 0.91 -15.38 -14.34
C THR A 44 1.34 -14.15 -15.11
N PHE A 45 0.54 -13.70 -16.08
CA PHE A 45 0.80 -12.52 -16.91
C PHE A 45 -0.45 -11.67 -17.07
N PHE A 46 -0.30 -10.35 -17.30
CA PHE A 46 -1.45 -9.45 -17.40
C PHE A 46 -2.25 -9.69 -18.68
N THR A 47 -1.57 -9.68 -19.81
CA THR A 47 -2.19 -9.93 -21.12
C THR A 47 -2.40 -11.42 -21.33
N GLY A 48 -3.63 -11.81 -21.66
CA GLY A 48 -3.98 -13.18 -22.03
C GLY A 48 -3.40 -13.60 -23.39
N ILE A 49 -3.62 -14.85 -23.77
CA ILE A 49 -3.29 -15.35 -25.10
C ILE A 49 -4.56 -15.80 -25.83
N GLN A 50 -4.64 -15.51 -27.13
CA GLN A 50 -5.73 -16.02 -27.95
C GLN A 50 -5.50 -17.51 -28.25
N VAL A 51 -6.55 -18.29 -28.06
CA VAL A 51 -6.66 -19.69 -28.47
C VAL A 51 -7.69 -19.77 -29.59
N VAL A 52 -7.27 -20.27 -30.75
CA VAL A 52 -8.14 -20.55 -31.89
C VAL A 52 -8.55 -22.00 -31.85
N PHE A 53 -9.82 -22.29 -31.98
CA PHE A 53 -10.37 -23.62 -32.07
C PHE A 53 -11.37 -23.77 -33.20
N ASP A 54 -11.48 -24.94 -33.79
CA ASP A 54 -12.35 -25.20 -34.92
C ASP A 54 -13.08 -26.54 -34.77
N GLU A 55 -13.92 -26.89 -35.77
CA GLU A 55 -14.74 -28.10 -35.81
C GLU A 55 -13.95 -29.41 -35.83
N ALA A 56 -12.62 -29.38 -35.92
CA ALA A 56 -11.77 -30.55 -35.77
C ALA A 56 -11.65 -31.00 -34.31
N LEU A 57 -12.02 -30.17 -33.33
CA LEU A 57 -12.11 -30.57 -31.93
C LEU A 57 -13.25 -31.56 -31.71
N GLU A 58 -12.98 -32.71 -31.07
CA GLU A 58 -14.03 -33.71 -30.74
C GLU A 58 -15.21 -33.11 -29.95
N ASN A 59 -14.92 -32.12 -29.10
CA ASN A 59 -15.90 -31.44 -28.23
C ASN A 59 -16.21 -30.00 -28.65
N PHE A 60 -16.11 -29.67 -29.94
CA PHE A 60 -16.32 -28.32 -30.47
C PHE A 60 -17.64 -27.68 -30.01
N GLU A 61 -18.76 -28.42 -30.04
CA GLU A 61 -20.05 -27.90 -29.58
C GLU A 61 -20.07 -27.52 -28.10
N GLU A 62 -19.35 -28.28 -27.27
CA GLU A 62 -19.21 -27.98 -25.85
C GLU A 62 -18.38 -26.72 -25.65
N ILE A 63 -17.21 -26.65 -26.31
CA ILE A 63 -16.29 -25.53 -26.20
C ILE A 63 -16.93 -24.25 -26.71
N SER A 64 -17.71 -24.32 -27.78
CA SER A 64 -18.43 -23.17 -28.36
C SER A 64 -19.44 -22.51 -27.40
N LYS A 65 -19.87 -23.22 -26.37
CA LYS A 65 -20.87 -22.79 -25.37
C LYS A 65 -20.27 -22.48 -24.01
N LEU A 66 -18.93 -22.42 -23.88
CA LEU A 66 -18.27 -22.07 -22.61
C LEU A 66 -18.62 -20.66 -22.18
N THR A 67 -18.61 -20.47 -20.87
CA THR A 67 -18.82 -19.18 -20.20
C THR A 67 -17.50 -18.59 -19.70
N ILE A 68 -17.48 -17.28 -19.49
CA ILE A 68 -16.36 -16.59 -18.87
C ILE A 68 -16.07 -17.22 -17.50
N SER A 69 -14.80 -17.26 -17.13
CA SER A 69 -14.30 -17.86 -15.88
C SER A 69 -14.31 -19.40 -15.83
N THR A 70 -14.75 -20.08 -16.89
CA THR A 70 -14.56 -21.52 -17.03
C THR A 70 -13.06 -21.84 -17.02
N SER A 71 -12.66 -22.82 -16.25
CA SER A 71 -11.27 -23.30 -16.20
C SER A 71 -11.03 -24.42 -17.20
N VAL A 72 -9.98 -24.31 -17.98
CA VAL A 72 -9.65 -25.23 -19.07
C VAL A 72 -8.17 -25.57 -19.13
N LYS A 73 -7.88 -26.70 -19.74
CA LYS A 73 -6.56 -27.07 -20.23
C LYS A 73 -6.59 -27.08 -21.76
N VAL A 74 -5.67 -26.35 -22.35
CA VAL A 74 -5.51 -26.25 -23.80
C VAL A 74 -4.21 -26.94 -24.21
N THR A 75 -4.27 -27.82 -25.18
CA THR A 75 -3.14 -28.34 -25.92
C THR A 75 -3.22 -27.79 -27.33
N GLY A 76 -2.13 -27.29 -27.87
CA GLY A 76 -2.12 -26.70 -29.21
C GLY A 76 -0.76 -26.20 -29.64
N THR A 77 -0.66 -25.81 -30.89
CA THR A 77 0.57 -25.28 -31.50
C THR A 77 0.58 -23.75 -31.43
N VAL A 78 1.71 -23.17 -30.99
CA VAL A 78 1.94 -21.73 -31.05
C VAL A 78 2.20 -21.32 -32.47
N VAL A 79 1.40 -20.40 -33.00
CA VAL A 79 1.50 -19.93 -34.40
C VAL A 79 1.52 -18.40 -34.44
N GLU A 80 2.01 -17.83 -35.54
CA GLU A 80 1.85 -16.40 -35.82
C GLU A 80 0.37 -16.08 -35.99
N SER A 81 -0.08 -14.99 -35.35
CA SER A 81 -1.49 -14.57 -35.47
C SER A 81 -1.74 -13.86 -36.79
N LEU A 82 -2.84 -14.19 -37.43
CA LEU A 82 -3.35 -13.45 -38.60
C LEU A 82 -4.18 -12.23 -38.19
N GLY A 83 -4.48 -12.11 -36.91
CA GLY A 83 -5.31 -11.02 -36.34
C GLY A 83 -4.50 -9.76 -36.04
N LYS A 84 -5.20 -8.62 -35.98
CA LYS A 84 -4.60 -7.37 -35.50
C LYS A 84 -4.62 -7.33 -33.97
N GLY A 85 -3.51 -6.89 -33.35
CA GLY A 85 -3.44 -6.63 -31.92
C GLY A 85 -2.74 -7.71 -31.09
N GLN A 86 -2.25 -8.76 -31.73
CA GLN A 86 -1.38 -9.78 -31.12
C GLN A 86 -0.50 -10.41 -32.19
N ASP A 87 0.73 -10.75 -31.84
CA ASP A 87 1.69 -11.33 -32.77
C ASP A 87 1.54 -12.85 -32.90
N TYR A 88 1.06 -13.52 -31.83
CA TYR A 88 1.00 -14.97 -31.72
C TYR A 88 -0.34 -15.43 -31.11
N GLU A 89 -0.69 -16.67 -31.43
CA GLU A 89 -1.89 -17.35 -30.89
C GLU A 89 -1.63 -18.86 -30.76
N ILE A 90 -2.49 -19.56 -30.03
CA ILE A 90 -2.44 -21.02 -29.92
C ILE A 90 -3.52 -21.61 -30.82
N LYS A 91 -3.14 -22.42 -31.81
CA LYS A 91 -4.07 -23.25 -32.55
C LYS A 91 -4.32 -24.54 -31.76
N ALA A 92 -5.49 -24.64 -31.14
CA ALA A 92 -5.83 -25.74 -30.27
C ALA A 92 -6.01 -27.04 -31.02
N THR A 93 -5.42 -28.12 -30.52
CA THR A 93 -5.65 -29.51 -30.95
C THR A 93 -6.51 -30.26 -29.94
N LYS A 94 -6.55 -29.80 -28.67
CA LYS A 94 -7.40 -30.36 -27.62
C LYS A 94 -7.72 -29.29 -26.57
N ILE A 95 -8.98 -29.25 -26.13
CA ILE A 95 -9.40 -28.42 -24.98
C ILE A 95 -10.17 -29.35 -24.02
N SER A 96 -9.69 -29.41 -22.80
CA SER A 96 -10.34 -30.15 -21.71
C SER A 96 -10.86 -29.17 -20.67
N VAL A 97 -12.11 -29.31 -20.26
CA VAL A 97 -12.75 -28.44 -19.27
C VAL A 97 -12.54 -29.05 -17.88
N TYR A 98 -12.00 -28.27 -16.95
CA TYR A 98 -11.92 -28.64 -15.53
C TYR A 98 -13.25 -28.40 -14.84
N GLN A 99 -13.75 -27.14 -14.94
CA GLN A 99 -15.00 -26.71 -14.33
C GLN A 99 -15.62 -25.58 -15.14
N LYS A 100 -16.87 -25.75 -15.51
CA LYS A 100 -17.68 -24.66 -16.12
C LYS A 100 -18.08 -23.64 -15.04
N ALA A 101 -18.06 -22.37 -15.39
CA ALA A 101 -18.66 -21.35 -14.54
C ALA A 101 -20.19 -21.37 -14.73
N ASP A 102 -20.94 -21.25 -13.63
CA ASP A 102 -22.39 -21.20 -13.66
C ASP A 102 -22.90 -19.94 -14.36
N SER A 103 -24.11 -19.98 -14.84
CA SER A 103 -24.71 -18.90 -15.64
C SER A 103 -24.96 -17.61 -14.85
N ASP A 104 -25.00 -17.69 -13.51
CA ASP A 104 -25.16 -16.57 -12.58
C ASP A 104 -23.85 -15.91 -12.17
N TYR A 105 -22.70 -16.31 -12.77
CA TYR A 105 -21.40 -15.69 -12.51
C TYR A 105 -21.50 -14.16 -12.66
N PRO A 106 -21.17 -13.38 -11.58
CA PRO A 106 -21.52 -11.97 -11.53
C PRO A 106 -20.64 -11.07 -12.40
N LEU A 107 -19.42 -11.53 -12.75
CA LEU A 107 -18.48 -10.75 -13.58
C LEU A 107 -18.68 -11.06 -15.06
N GLN A 108 -19.77 -10.57 -15.62
CA GLN A 108 -20.07 -10.70 -17.05
C GLN A 108 -19.22 -9.73 -17.90
N ASN A 109 -19.19 -9.92 -19.22
CA ASN A 109 -18.43 -9.10 -20.17
C ASN A 109 -19.08 -7.70 -20.35
N LYS A 110 -19.09 -6.91 -19.27
CA LYS A 110 -19.55 -5.52 -19.19
C LYS A 110 -18.70 -4.73 -18.21
N ARG A 111 -18.77 -3.42 -18.27
CA ARG A 111 -18.13 -2.56 -17.28
C ARG A 111 -18.85 -2.70 -15.93
N HIS A 112 -18.06 -2.95 -14.86
CA HIS A 112 -18.53 -2.97 -13.47
C HIS A 112 -17.99 -1.74 -12.75
N THR A 113 -18.79 -1.17 -11.84
CA THR A 113 -18.30 -0.08 -10.96
C THR A 113 -17.44 -0.63 -9.83
N PHE A 114 -16.54 0.18 -9.29
CA PHE A 114 -15.73 -0.24 -8.15
C PHE A 114 -16.60 -0.49 -6.91
N GLU A 115 -17.67 0.27 -6.72
CA GLU A 115 -18.64 0.06 -5.63
C GLU A 115 -19.24 -1.36 -5.69
N PHE A 116 -19.71 -1.79 -6.86
CA PHE A 116 -20.19 -3.16 -7.04
C PHE A 116 -19.07 -4.19 -6.78
N LEU A 117 -17.88 -3.95 -7.29
CA LEU A 117 -16.76 -4.89 -7.12
C LEU A 117 -16.31 -5.01 -5.65
N ARG A 118 -16.55 -4.00 -4.81
CA ARG A 118 -16.32 -4.10 -3.36
C ARG A 118 -17.30 -5.07 -2.69
N THR A 119 -18.52 -5.21 -3.19
CA THR A 119 -19.52 -6.15 -2.63
C THR A 119 -19.21 -7.62 -2.95
N ILE A 120 -18.32 -7.86 -3.91
CA ILE A 120 -17.85 -9.19 -4.32
C ILE A 120 -16.31 -9.24 -4.28
N ALA A 121 -15.71 -8.77 -3.17
CA ALA A 121 -14.26 -8.62 -3.05
C ALA A 121 -13.48 -9.92 -3.31
N HIS A 122 -14.07 -11.09 -3.01
CA HIS A 122 -13.51 -12.41 -3.28
C HIS A 122 -13.43 -12.76 -4.79
N LEU A 123 -14.22 -12.12 -5.64
CA LEU A 123 -14.19 -12.34 -7.10
C LEU A 123 -13.52 -11.22 -7.88
N ARG A 124 -13.45 -9.99 -7.32
CA ARG A 124 -12.91 -8.83 -8.03
C ARG A 124 -11.46 -8.99 -8.55
N PRO A 125 -10.56 -9.82 -7.97
CA PRO A 125 -9.24 -10.06 -8.54
C PRO A 125 -9.27 -10.63 -9.97
N ARG A 126 -10.41 -11.19 -10.40
CA ARG A 126 -10.61 -11.72 -11.75
C ARG A 126 -10.85 -10.63 -12.80
N THR A 127 -11.06 -9.37 -12.39
CA THR A 127 -11.19 -8.22 -13.29
C THR A 127 -9.82 -7.63 -13.63
N ASN A 128 -9.65 -7.02 -14.80
CA ASN A 128 -8.36 -6.45 -15.20
C ASN A 128 -7.85 -5.39 -14.22
N ALA A 129 -8.73 -4.51 -13.74
CA ALA A 129 -8.35 -3.46 -12.81
C ALA A 129 -7.76 -4.02 -11.50
N PHE A 130 -8.43 -5.00 -10.89
CA PHE A 130 -7.96 -5.56 -9.62
C PHE A 130 -6.85 -6.60 -9.81
N PHE A 131 -6.82 -7.28 -10.94
CA PHE A 131 -5.68 -8.11 -11.32
C PHE A 131 -4.41 -7.25 -11.39
N ALA A 132 -4.44 -6.13 -12.13
CA ALA A 132 -3.34 -5.19 -12.22
C ALA A 132 -2.97 -4.62 -10.84
N THR A 133 -3.97 -4.18 -10.06
CA THR A 133 -3.74 -3.59 -8.73
C THR A 133 -2.98 -4.55 -7.81
N PHE A 134 -3.39 -5.82 -7.73
CA PHE A 134 -2.76 -6.76 -6.80
C PHE A 134 -1.43 -7.30 -7.30
N ARG A 135 -1.19 -7.32 -8.62
CA ARG A 135 0.15 -7.57 -9.16
C ARG A 135 1.10 -6.43 -8.82
N VAL A 136 0.69 -5.18 -9.05
CA VAL A 136 1.49 -4.00 -8.67
C VAL A 136 1.72 -3.95 -7.16
N ARG A 137 0.71 -4.28 -6.34
CA ARG A 137 0.85 -4.41 -4.88
C ARG A 137 1.98 -5.38 -4.49
N SER A 138 2.02 -6.55 -5.11
CA SER A 138 3.04 -7.56 -4.86
C SER A 138 4.44 -7.08 -5.27
N ILE A 139 4.56 -6.47 -6.45
CA ILE A 139 5.83 -5.95 -6.97
C ILE A 139 6.33 -4.78 -6.10
N LEU A 140 5.45 -3.87 -5.69
CA LEU A 140 5.79 -2.74 -4.81
C LEU A 140 6.29 -3.22 -3.44
N SER A 141 5.62 -4.21 -2.86
CA SER A 141 6.05 -4.84 -1.60
C SER A 141 7.46 -5.41 -1.71
N TYR A 142 7.75 -6.15 -2.78
CA TYR A 142 9.09 -6.66 -3.05
C TYR A 142 10.12 -5.54 -3.27
N ALA A 143 9.76 -4.49 -4.01
CA ALA A 143 10.64 -3.34 -4.26
C ALA A 143 11.08 -2.65 -2.96
N ILE A 144 10.16 -2.50 -1.99
CA ILE A 144 10.44 -1.95 -0.66
C ILE A 144 11.46 -2.83 0.06
N HIS A 145 11.20 -4.13 0.16
CA HIS A 145 12.15 -5.06 0.80
C HIS A 145 13.51 -5.05 0.11
N LYS A 146 13.53 -5.07 -1.22
CA LYS A 146 14.76 -5.05 -2.01
C LYS A 146 15.59 -3.78 -1.74
N PHE A 147 14.96 -2.60 -1.74
CA PHE A 147 15.64 -1.33 -1.46
C PHE A 147 16.35 -1.35 -0.10
N PHE A 148 15.63 -1.74 0.96
CA PHE A 148 16.18 -1.72 2.30
C PHE A 148 17.23 -2.82 2.51
N GLN A 149 17.02 -4.02 1.99
CA GLN A 149 17.98 -5.13 2.10
C GLN A 149 19.29 -4.82 1.38
N GLU A 150 19.25 -4.21 0.19
CA GLU A 150 20.43 -3.81 -0.57
C GLU A 150 21.23 -2.68 0.13
N LYS A 151 20.56 -1.91 1.01
CA LYS A 151 21.19 -0.89 1.86
C LYS A 151 21.59 -1.40 3.25
N ASN A 152 21.60 -2.72 3.46
CA ASN A 152 21.94 -3.36 4.73
C ASN A 152 21.03 -2.96 5.90
N PHE A 153 19.75 -2.71 5.65
CA PHE A 153 18.77 -2.60 6.71
C PHE A 153 18.31 -3.97 7.18
N VAL A 154 18.15 -4.13 8.48
CA VAL A 154 17.60 -5.34 9.10
C VAL A 154 16.07 -5.24 9.16
N TYR A 155 15.38 -6.20 8.58
CA TYR A 155 13.92 -6.31 8.71
C TYR A 155 13.52 -6.86 10.07
N VAL A 156 12.69 -6.13 10.79
CA VAL A 156 12.20 -6.48 12.13
C VAL A 156 10.68 -6.69 12.09
N GLN A 157 10.21 -7.84 12.52
CA GLN A 157 8.79 -8.10 12.71
C GLN A 157 8.36 -7.58 14.08
N THR A 158 7.78 -6.40 14.12
CA THR A 158 7.26 -5.80 15.34
C THR A 158 5.93 -6.42 15.77
N PRO A 159 5.60 -6.43 17.08
CA PRO A 159 4.34 -6.99 17.56
C PRO A 159 3.12 -6.27 17.02
N ILE A 160 2.11 -7.02 16.62
CA ILE A 160 0.77 -6.49 16.27
C ILE A 160 -0.05 -6.19 17.52
N ILE A 161 0.15 -6.97 18.58
CA ILE A 161 -0.52 -6.80 19.87
C ILE A 161 0.41 -6.00 20.78
N THR A 162 -0.08 -4.90 21.33
CA THR A 162 0.70 -3.99 22.15
C THR A 162 -0.04 -3.57 23.43
N GLY A 163 0.73 -3.23 24.46
CA GLY A 163 0.21 -2.58 25.68
C GLY A 163 0.47 -1.08 25.72
N SER A 164 1.12 -0.49 24.70
CA SER A 164 1.45 0.94 24.63
C SER A 164 0.94 1.58 23.35
N ASP A 165 0.53 2.85 23.44
CA ASP A 165 0.14 3.66 22.30
C ASP A 165 1.36 4.36 21.72
N ALA A 166 1.76 3.99 20.51
CA ALA A 166 2.93 4.55 19.84
C ALA A 166 2.77 6.05 19.47
N GLU A 167 1.57 6.52 19.25
CA GLU A 167 1.28 7.90 18.87
C GLU A 167 0.82 8.76 20.05
N GLY A 168 0.41 8.13 21.18
CA GLY A 168 -0.04 8.80 22.39
C GLY A 168 -1.45 9.39 22.32
N ALA A 169 -2.14 9.29 21.18
CA ALA A 169 -3.49 9.79 20.95
C ALA A 169 -4.27 8.88 19.98
N GLY A 170 -3.76 7.68 19.69
CA GLY A 170 -4.34 6.77 18.72
C GLY A 170 -5.64 6.14 19.20
N GLU A 171 -6.68 6.17 18.38
CA GLU A 171 -7.87 5.34 18.61
C GLU A 171 -7.52 3.87 18.31
N MET A 172 -7.14 3.12 19.34
CA MET A 172 -6.75 1.72 19.23
C MET A 172 -7.95 0.77 19.33
N PHE A 173 -7.91 -0.31 18.55
CA PHE A 173 -8.79 -1.46 18.78
C PHE A 173 -8.31 -2.22 20.01
N ARG A 174 -9.20 -2.35 21.02
CA ARG A 174 -8.92 -3.16 22.20
C ARG A 174 -9.05 -4.65 21.88
N LEU A 175 -8.07 -5.42 22.33
CA LEU A 175 -8.05 -6.88 22.25
C LEU A 175 -8.31 -7.46 23.64
N THR A 176 -9.30 -8.35 23.77
CA THR A 176 -9.64 -9.00 25.06
C THR A 176 -10.21 -10.38 24.83
N THR A 177 -9.97 -11.28 25.79
CA THR A 177 -10.60 -12.60 25.88
C THR A 177 -11.66 -12.66 27.01
N LEU A 178 -11.88 -11.54 27.71
CA LEU A 178 -12.91 -11.44 28.71
C LEU A 178 -14.31 -11.57 28.08
N ASP A 179 -15.24 -12.23 28.84
CA ASP A 179 -16.64 -12.24 28.43
C ASP A 179 -17.22 -10.82 28.56
N ILE A 180 -17.56 -10.21 27.45
CA ILE A 180 -18.14 -8.85 27.42
C ILE A 180 -19.50 -8.72 28.10
N ASN A 181 -20.22 -9.85 28.29
CA ASN A 181 -21.50 -9.86 29.02
C ASN A 181 -21.30 -9.98 30.53
N ASN A 182 -20.11 -10.40 30.98
CA ASN A 182 -19.78 -10.59 32.39
C ASN A 182 -18.33 -10.18 32.67
N VAL A 183 -18.04 -8.91 32.44
CA VAL A 183 -16.69 -8.37 32.61
C VAL A 183 -16.30 -8.30 34.05
N PRO A 184 -15.17 -8.92 34.49
CA PRO A 184 -14.69 -8.83 35.85
C PRO A 184 -14.30 -7.39 36.18
N LYS A 185 -14.59 -6.96 37.41
CA LYS A 185 -14.33 -5.59 37.87
C LYS A 185 -13.48 -5.59 39.14
N THR A 186 -12.64 -4.56 39.23
CA THR A 186 -11.90 -4.21 40.44
C THR A 186 -12.83 -3.60 41.49
N GLU A 187 -12.33 -3.41 42.70
CA GLU A 187 -13.10 -2.81 43.82
C GLU A 187 -13.62 -1.39 43.50
N ASN A 188 -12.91 -0.64 42.67
CA ASN A 188 -13.30 0.71 42.21
C ASN A 188 -14.25 0.70 41.00
N GLY A 189 -14.69 -0.47 40.51
CA GLY A 189 -15.62 -0.64 39.42
C GLY A 189 -15.01 -0.60 38.00
N SER A 190 -13.68 -0.43 37.85
CA SER A 190 -13.00 -0.52 36.60
C SER A 190 -12.87 -1.96 36.10
N ILE A 191 -12.61 -2.19 34.83
CA ILE A 191 -12.32 -3.53 34.27
C ILE A 191 -11.06 -4.09 34.92
N ASP A 192 -11.13 -5.32 35.42
CA ASP A 192 -9.99 -6.03 35.99
C ASP A 192 -9.23 -6.81 34.90
N PHE A 193 -8.37 -6.11 34.19
CA PHE A 193 -7.53 -6.71 33.17
C PHE A 193 -6.49 -7.72 33.66
N LYS A 194 -6.27 -7.85 34.99
CA LYS A 194 -5.45 -8.93 35.56
C LYS A 194 -6.03 -10.32 35.26
N GLN A 195 -7.32 -10.39 34.99
CA GLN A 195 -8.03 -11.61 34.63
C GLN A 195 -8.08 -11.85 33.12
N ASP A 196 -7.61 -10.91 32.32
CA ASP A 196 -7.50 -11.07 30.86
C ASP A 196 -6.23 -11.85 30.46
N PHE A 197 -6.17 -12.29 29.21
CA PHE A 197 -5.13 -13.19 28.68
C PHE A 197 -3.69 -12.70 28.99
N PHE A 198 -3.41 -11.41 28.79
CA PHE A 198 -2.09 -10.83 29.01
C PHE A 198 -1.88 -10.28 30.44
N GLY A 199 -2.88 -10.36 31.31
CA GLY A 199 -2.83 -9.79 32.66
C GLY A 199 -2.80 -8.26 32.70
N LYS A 200 -3.00 -7.61 31.56
CA LYS A 200 -3.10 -6.15 31.38
C LYS A 200 -3.88 -5.81 30.13
N GLU A 201 -4.24 -4.54 29.97
CA GLU A 201 -4.90 -4.06 28.75
C GLU A 201 -4.03 -4.30 27.51
N ALA A 202 -4.64 -4.84 26.46
CA ALA A 202 -3.97 -5.11 25.20
C ALA A 202 -4.77 -4.52 24.03
N ASN A 203 -4.06 -4.04 23.01
CA ASN A 203 -4.61 -3.37 21.85
C ASN A 203 -3.93 -3.85 20.57
N LEU A 204 -4.55 -3.60 19.42
CA LEU A 204 -3.89 -3.70 18.13
C LEU A 204 -3.05 -2.43 17.89
N THR A 205 -1.84 -2.61 17.39
CA THR A 205 -0.86 -1.53 17.21
C THR A 205 -1.30 -0.50 16.17
N VAL A 206 -0.99 0.77 16.42
CA VAL A 206 -1.13 1.88 15.45
C VAL A 206 0.16 2.15 14.68
N SER A 207 1.32 1.61 15.14
CA SER A 207 2.64 1.75 14.52
C SER A 207 3.62 0.76 15.16
N GLY A 208 4.57 0.26 14.39
CA GLY A 208 5.68 -0.55 14.88
C GLY A 208 6.92 0.27 15.28
N GLN A 209 6.88 1.61 15.15
CA GLN A 209 8.02 2.50 15.32
C GLN A 209 8.77 2.31 16.64
N LEU A 210 8.09 2.41 17.79
CA LEU A 210 8.76 2.36 19.09
C LEU A 210 9.52 1.05 19.29
N ASN A 211 8.98 -0.07 18.80
CA ASN A 211 9.63 -1.36 18.88
C ASN A 211 10.83 -1.47 17.94
N VAL A 212 10.74 -0.94 16.71
CA VAL A 212 11.85 -1.02 15.75
C VAL A 212 13.00 -0.09 16.12
N GLU A 213 12.75 1.03 16.82
CA GLU A 213 13.79 1.89 17.38
C GLU A 213 14.73 1.12 18.33
N THR A 214 14.22 0.14 19.07
CA THR A 214 15.08 -0.69 19.96
C THR A 214 16.13 -1.46 19.16
N PHE A 215 15.81 -1.87 17.96
CA PHE A 215 16.72 -2.57 17.06
C PHE A 215 17.69 -1.60 16.36
N ALA A 216 17.26 -0.39 16.05
CA ALA A 216 18.15 0.63 15.46
C ALA A 216 19.34 0.97 16.36
N THR A 217 19.15 0.99 17.68
CA THR A 217 20.24 1.21 18.65
C THR A 217 21.25 0.05 18.75
N ALA A 218 21.00 -1.06 18.07
CA ALA A 218 21.89 -2.23 18.00
C ALA A 218 22.38 -2.53 16.57
N PHE A 219 21.50 -2.40 15.57
CA PHE A 219 21.76 -2.77 14.18
C PHE A 219 22.01 -1.58 13.26
N LYS A 220 21.91 -0.35 13.76
CA LYS A 220 22.06 0.92 13.06
C LYS A 220 20.91 1.21 12.10
N ASN A 221 20.67 0.37 11.09
CA ASN A 221 19.66 0.54 10.06
C ASN A 221 18.65 -0.59 10.17
N THR A 222 17.39 -0.26 10.48
CA THR A 222 16.34 -1.25 10.67
C THR A 222 15.05 -0.77 10.01
N TYR A 223 14.14 -1.68 9.69
CA TYR A 223 12.81 -1.32 9.25
C TYR A 223 11.81 -2.40 9.63
N THR A 224 10.56 -1.98 9.84
CA THR A 224 9.42 -2.89 9.89
C THR A 224 8.50 -2.64 8.69
N PHE A 225 7.80 -3.66 8.26
CA PHE A 225 6.78 -3.57 7.21
C PHE A 225 5.67 -4.53 7.57
N GLY A 226 4.57 -3.99 8.06
CA GLY A 226 3.50 -4.79 8.63
C GLY A 226 2.16 -4.07 8.74
N PRO A 227 1.12 -4.80 9.19
CA PRO A 227 -0.21 -4.24 9.39
C PRO A 227 -0.25 -3.31 10.60
N THR A 228 -1.01 -2.24 10.47
CA THR A 228 -1.35 -1.28 11.51
C THR A 228 -2.85 -1.05 11.56
N PHE A 229 -3.36 -0.63 12.72
CA PHE A 229 -4.80 -0.60 12.98
C PHE A 229 -5.17 0.72 13.65
N ARG A 230 -6.20 1.40 13.11
CA ARG A 230 -6.74 2.63 13.70
C ARG A 230 -8.25 2.54 13.76
N ALA A 231 -8.82 2.72 14.97
CA ALA A 231 -10.26 2.65 15.21
C ALA A 231 -11.01 3.95 14.88
N GLU A 232 -10.37 4.84 14.11
CA GLU A 232 -10.93 6.12 13.71
C GLU A 232 -12.26 5.94 12.94
N LYS A 233 -13.29 6.68 13.36
CA LYS A 233 -14.60 6.68 12.70
C LYS A 233 -14.62 7.50 11.41
N SER A 234 -13.50 7.53 10.69
CA SER A 234 -13.34 8.26 9.43
C SER A 234 -13.85 7.41 8.25
N ASN A 235 -14.67 8.00 7.39
CA ASN A 235 -15.21 7.34 6.18
C ASN A 235 -14.74 8.03 4.89
N THR A 236 -13.49 8.46 4.84
CA THR A 236 -12.92 9.08 3.65
C THR A 236 -12.37 8.05 2.66
N PRO A 237 -12.11 8.43 1.42
CA PRO A 237 -11.45 7.55 0.45
C PRO A 237 -10.01 7.14 0.81
N LYS A 238 -9.36 7.83 1.76
CA LYS A 238 -7.96 7.62 2.13
C LYS A 238 -7.77 6.86 3.46
N HIS A 239 -8.85 6.51 4.17
CA HIS A 239 -8.79 5.85 5.48
C HIS A 239 -9.34 4.43 5.45
N ALA A 240 -8.62 3.52 6.08
CA ALA A 240 -9.02 2.16 6.39
C ALA A 240 -8.64 1.86 7.84
N ALA A 241 -9.39 0.96 8.50
CA ALA A 241 -9.13 0.57 9.88
C ALA A 241 -7.93 -0.38 10.02
N GLU A 242 -7.61 -1.11 8.95
CA GLU A 242 -6.44 -1.96 8.81
C GLU A 242 -5.73 -1.59 7.51
N PHE A 243 -4.45 -1.28 7.60
CA PHE A 243 -3.60 -0.91 6.47
C PHE A 243 -2.14 -1.29 6.78
N TRP A 244 -1.25 -1.17 5.80
CA TRP A 244 0.15 -1.54 5.97
C TRP A 244 1.04 -0.31 6.03
N MET A 245 1.98 -0.33 6.98
CA MET A 245 3.02 0.70 7.13
C MET A 245 4.40 0.09 6.91
N MET A 246 5.26 0.84 6.26
CA MET A 246 6.69 0.60 6.21
C MET A 246 7.38 1.69 7.03
N GLU A 247 8.14 1.30 8.05
CA GLU A 247 8.67 2.20 9.08
C GLU A 247 10.14 1.88 9.36
N PRO A 248 11.09 2.58 8.72
CA PRO A 248 12.53 2.44 9.00
C PRO A 248 12.95 3.34 10.15
N GLU A 249 14.00 2.90 10.87
CA GLU A 249 14.69 3.67 11.90
C GLU A 249 16.19 3.58 11.68
N ILE A 250 16.88 4.72 11.76
CA ILE A 250 18.27 4.89 11.35
C ILE A 250 19.04 5.59 12.46
N ALA A 251 19.97 4.86 13.11
CA ALA A 251 20.85 5.45 14.11
C ALA A 251 21.96 6.28 13.45
N PHE A 252 22.41 7.30 14.17
CA PHE A 252 23.40 8.30 13.72
C PHE A 252 22.93 9.12 12.51
N ALA A 253 21.61 9.30 12.39
CA ALA A 253 20.98 10.08 11.33
C ALA A 253 20.22 11.27 11.92
N ASP A 254 20.41 12.43 11.33
CA ASP A 254 19.60 13.63 11.55
C ASP A 254 18.41 13.68 10.57
N LEU A 255 17.68 14.80 10.58
CA LEU A 255 16.54 14.98 9.72
C LEU A 255 16.91 15.05 8.23
N ASP A 256 18.07 15.62 7.89
CA ASP A 256 18.51 15.73 6.50
C ASP A 256 18.82 14.35 5.90
N VAL A 257 19.56 13.50 6.61
CA VAL A 257 19.81 12.10 6.21
C VAL A 257 18.48 11.34 6.04
N ASN A 258 17.52 11.60 6.92
CA ASN A 258 16.19 10.97 6.83
C ASN A 258 15.49 11.38 5.53
N MET A 259 15.47 12.67 5.20
CA MET A 259 14.87 13.17 3.94
C MET A 259 15.54 12.61 2.70
N ASP A 260 16.88 12.50 2.69
CA ASP A 260 17.64 11.93 1.57
C ASP A 260 17.25 10.46 1.31
N ILE A 261 17.11 9.66 2.36
CA ILE A 261 16.68 8.25 2.25
C ILE A 261 15.23 8.14 1.79
N ILE A 262 14.33 9.01 2.27
CA ILE A 262 12.94 9.05 1.80
C ILE A 262 12.91 9.34 0.29
N GLU A 263 13.61 10.37 -0.16
CA GLU A 263 13.63 10.75 -1.58
C GLU A 263 14.17 9.61 -2.46
N GLU A 264 15.30 9.03 -2.06
CA GLU A 264 15.92 7.91 -2.79
C GLU A 264 14.99 6.69 -2.86
N MET A 265 14.38 6.32 -1.73
CA MET A 265 13.45 5.19 -1.64
C MET A 265 12.23 5.40 -2.55
N ILE A 266 11.58 6.55 -2.47
CA ILE A 266 10.38 6.85 -3.26
C ILE A 266 10.68 6.77 -4.76
N LYS A 267 11.79 7.36 -5.20
CA LYS A 267 12.22 7.28 -6.61
C LYS A 267 12.52 5.85 -7.04
N TYR A 268 13.20 5.09 -6.18
CA TYR A 268 13.55 3.70 -6.45
C TYR A 268 12.31 2.81 -6.62
N ILE A 269 11.38 2.84 -5.67
CA ILE A 269 10.20 1.94 -5.72
C ILE A 269 9.27 2.26 -6.89
N VAL A 270 9.12 3.54 -7.25
CA VAL A 270 8.33 3.95 -8.43
C VAL A 270 8.97 3.43 -9.71
N ASN A 271 10.27 3.62 -9.90
CA ASN A 271 10.98 3.13 -11.08
C ASN A 271 10.93 1.60 -11.13
N TYR A 272 11.14 0.91 -10.01
CA TYR A 272 11.07 -0.54 -9.95
C TYR A 272 9.70 -1.09 -10.41
N VAL A 273 8.61 -0.48 -9.94
CA VAL A 273 7.25 -0.88 -10.37
C VAL A 273 7.06 -0.63 -11.87
N ARG A 274 7.47 0.53 -12.38
CA ARG A 274 7.36 0.87 -13.82
C ARG A 274 8.13 -0.09 -14.71
N GLU A 275 9.27 -0.57 -14.26
CA GLU A 275 10.10 -1.52 -15.01
C GLU A 275 9.54 -2.95 -14.98
N ASN A 276 8.96 -3.36 -13.85
CA ASN A 276 8.57 -4.76 -13.62
C ASN A 276 7.05 -5.03 -13.76
N ALA A 277 6.25 -3.99 -13.98
CA ALA A 277 4.79 -4.07 -14.17
C ALA A 277 4.32 -3.22 -15.36
N LYS A 278 5.04 -3.28 -16.50
CA LYS A 278 4.80 -2.39 -17.64
C LYS A 278 3.37 -2.42 -18.15
N GLU A 279 2.82 -3.59 -18.39
CA GLU A 279 1.48 -3.75 -18.94
C GLU A 279 0.40 -3.26 -17.95
N GLU A 280 0.57 -3.57 -16.67
CA GLU A 280 -0.32 -3.12 -15.62
C GLU A 280 -0.28 -1.58 -15.50
N MET A 281 0.91 -0.97 -15.58
CA MET A 281 1.06 0.48 -15.52
C MET A 281 0.49 1.18 -16.76
N GLU A 282 0.66 0.61 -17.94
CA GLU A 282 0.00 1.08 -19.17
C GLU A 282 -1.52 1.01 -19.05
N PHE A 283 -2.04 -0.09 -18.49
CA PHE A 283 -3.48 -0.22 -18.21
C PHE A 283 -3.97 0.89 -17.28
N PHE A 284 -3.27 1.18 -16.18
CA PHE A 284 -3.66 2.26 -15.27
C PHE A 284 -3.62 3.63 -15.95
N ASN A 285 -2.57 3.93 -16.70
CA ASN A 285 -2.45 5.20 -17.43
C ASN A 285 -3.54 5.38 -18.49
N GLN A 286 -3.97 4.29 -19.13
CA GLN A 286 -4.99 4.36 -20.18
C GLN A 286 -6.42 4.43 -19.62
N PHE A 287 -6.73 3.65 -18.57
CA PHE A 287 -8.11 3.38 -18.15
C PHE A 287 -8.48 3.94 -16.77
N VAL A 288 -7.52 4.28 -15.93
CA VAL A 288 -7.74 4.75 -14.56
C VAL A 288 -7.37 6.23 -14.42
N ASP A 289 -6.15 6.60 -14.76
CA ASP A 289 -5.66 7.97 -14.66
C ASP A 289 -4.74 8.32 -15.84
N LYS A 290 -5.25 9.10 -16.77
CA LYS A 290 -4.54 9.46 -18.01
C LYS A 290 -3.32 10.33 -17.81
N ASP A 291 -3.18 10.96 -16.65
CA ASP A 291 -2.03 11.79 -16.29
C ASP A 291 -1.02 11.06 -15.39
N LEU A 292 -1.23 9.76 -15.16
CA LEU A 292 -0.45 8.95 -14.24
C LEU A 292 1.06 9.03 -14.54
N PHE A 293 1.45 8.80 -15.78
CA PHE A 293 2.87 8.78 -16.14
C PHE A 293 3.52 10.15 -15.97
N ASN A 294 2.86 11.24 -16.37
CA ASN A 294 3.39 12.60 -16.17
C ASN A 294 3.61 12.91 -14.68
N ARG A 295 2.67 12.48 -13.82
CA ARG A 295 2.80 12.65 -12.37
C ARG A 295 3.95 11.83 -11.79
N LEU A 296 4.11 10.58 -12.21
CA LEU A 296 5.23 9.73 -11.77
C LEU A 296 6.57 10.25 -12.33
N ASP A 297 6.62 10.74 -13.57
CA ASP A 297 7.82 11.39 -14.14
C ASP A 297 8.21 12.63 -13.36
N THR A 298 7.23 13.46 -12.97
CA THR A 298 7.47 14.62 -12.11
C THR A 298 8.09 14.22 -10.78
N LEU A 299 7.64 13.13 -10.18
CA LEU A 299 8.18 12.65 -8.92
C LEU A 299 9.62 12.12 -9.07
N VAL A 300 9.92 11.30 -10.08
CA VAL A 300 11.23 10.65 -10.17
C VAL A 300 12.33 11.55 -10.74
N ASN A 301 11.99 12.53 -11.58
CA ASN A 301 12.97 13.36 -12.30
C ASN A 301 13.30 14.69 -11.61
N ASN A 302 12.60 15.07 -10.54
CA ASN A 302 12.88 16.30 -9.81
C ASN A 302 13.54 16.01 -8.46
N GLU A 303 14.39 16.92 -8.01
CA GLU A 303 14.77 17.01 -6.60
C GLU A 303 13.57 17.49 -5.79
N PHE A 304 13.35 16.92 -4.62
CA PHE A 304 12.25 17.32 -3.77
C PHE A 304 12.52 18.68 -3.13
N GLY A 305 11.50 19.52 -3.04
CA GLY A 305 11.61 20.79 -2.33
C GLY A 305 11.78 20.55 -0.83
N ARG A 306 12.38 21.52 -0.12
CA ARG A 306 12.50 21.52 1.35
C ARG A 306 12.13 22.88 1.88
N ILE A 307 11.14 22.94 2.75
CA ILE A 307 10.70 24.15 3.44
C ILE A 307 10.34 23.84 4.88
N THR A 308 10.36 24.84 5.73
CA THR A 308 9.82 24.74 7.08
C THR A 308 8.30 24.89 7.09
N TYR A 309 7.65 24.40 8.13
CA TYR A 309 6.21 24.64 8.35
C TYR A 309 5.87 26.14 8.41
N THR A 310 6.72 26.96 9.04
CA THR A 310 6.53 28.41 9.09
C THR A 310 6.51 29.02 7.69
N GLU A 311 7.47 28.67 6.83
CA GLU A 311 7.48 29.09 5.42
C GLU A 311 6.26 28.58 4.66
N ALA A 312 5.83 27.32 4.90
CA ALA A 312 4.61 26.79 4.29
C ALA A 312 3.37 27.61 4.66
N ILE A 313 3.21 27.98 5.93
CA ILE A 313 2.11 28.86 6.38
C ILE A 313 2.18 30.24 5.73
N GLU A 314 3.36 30.83 5.59
CA GLU A 314 3.53 32.12 4.91
C GLU A 314 3.14 32.03 3.41
N ILE A 315 3.56 30.99 2.72
CA ILE A 315 3.19 30.72 1.32
C ILE A 315 1.66 30.61 1.18
N LEU A 316 1.03 29.83 2.06
CA LEU A 316 -0.42 29.63 2.04
C LEU A 316 -1.18 30.94 2.32
N LYS A 317 -0.79 31.73 3.34
CA LYS A 317 -1.39 33.00 3.67
C LYS A 317 -1.26 34.03 2.54
N ASN A 318 -0.11 34.05 1.87
CA ASN A 318 0.14 34.97 0.74
C ASN A 318 -0.46 34.46 -0.58
N SER A 319 -1.03 33.25 -0.61
CA SER A 319 -1.71 32.73 -1.80
C SER A 319 -3.01 33.51 -2.05
N LYS A 320 -3.38 33.62 -3.31
CA LYS A 320 -4.68 34.18 -3.70
C LYS A 320 -5.81 33.15 -3.65
N GLN A 321 -5.53 31.93 -3.21
CA GLN A 321 -6.51 30.85 -3.14
C GLN A 321 -7.34 30.99 -1.87
N LYS A 322 -8.66 30.80 -1.99
CA LYS A 322 -9.54 30.66 -0.85
C LYS A 322 -9.55 29.19 -0.43
N PHE A 323 -9.14 28.93 0.79
CA PHE A 323 -9.21 27.62 1.42
C PHE A 323 -10.52 27.44 2.20
N GLU A 324 -10.96 26.21 2.38
CA GLU A 324 -12.09 25.86 3.22
C GLU A 324 -11.71 26.00 4.71
N TYR A 325 -10.48 25.57 5.05
CA TYR A 325 -9.92 25.66 6.39
C TYR A 325 -9.01 26.89 6.52
N GLU A 326 -9.11 27.58 7.63
CA GLU A 326 -8.29 28.77 7.90
C GLU A 326 -6.81 28.42 8.01
N VAL A 327 -5.95 29.29 7.47
CA VAL A 327 -4.50 29.10 7.51
C VAL A 327 -3.90 29.91 8.64
N GLU A 328 -3.58 29.26 9.74
CA GLU A 328 -2.90 29.87 10.89
C GLU A 328 -1.69 29.05 11.34
N TRP A 329 -0.73 29.69 12.00
CA TRP A 329 0.38 28.96 12.57
C TRP A 329 -0.07 28.15 13.80
N GLY A 330 0.29 26.87 13.86
CA GLY A 330 -0.09 25.98 14.95
C GLY A 330 -1.23 25.02 14.60
N ILE A 331 -1.80 25.07 13.38
CA ILE A 331 -2.81 24.12 12.91
C ILE A 331 -2.18 22.97 12.16
N ASP A 332 -2.88 21.83 12.12
CA ASP A 332 -2.56 20.77 11.16
C ASP A 332 -2.87 21.20 9.73
N LEU A 333 -1.91 20.96 8.82
CA LEU A 333 -2.13 21.20 7.39
C LEU A 333 -3.20 20.24 6.89
N GLN A 334 -4.26 20.78 6.30
CA GLN A 334 -5.31 20.00 5.68
C GLN A 334 -4.91 19.58 4.26
N THR A 335 -5.51 18.52 3.73
CA THR A 335 -5.19 18.02 2.38
C THR A 335 -5.23 19.12 1.30
N GLU A 336 -6.08 20.13 1.41
CA GLU A 336 -6.11 21.25 0.45
C GLU A 336 -4.86 22.13 0.54
N HIS A 337 -4.32 22.34 1.74
CA HIS A 337 -3.08 23.08 1.98
C HIS A 337 -1.88 22.32 1.40
N GLU A 338 -1.77 21.03 1.71
CA GLU A 338 -0.72 20.13 1.23
C GLU A 338 -0.69 20.07 -0.31
N ARG A 339 -1.86 19.89 -0.91
CA ARG A 339 -2.00 19.85 -2.36
C ARG A 339 -1.69 21.19 -3.00
N TYR A 340 -2.07 22.30 -2.40
CA TYR A 340 -1.69 23.62 -2.91
C TYR A 340 -0.16 23.78 -2.96
N LEU A 341 0.53 23.43 -1.89
CA LEU A 341 2.00 23.47 -1.83
C LEU A 341 2.62 22.59 -2.92
N ALA A 342 2.26 21.33 -2.99
CA ALA A 342 2.88 20.38 -3.92
C ALA A 342 2.46 20.60 -5.38
N GLU A 343 1.17 20.94 -5.67
CA GLU A 343 0.64 20.99 -7.04
C GLU A 343 0.69 22.37 -7.67
N LYS A 344 0.48 23.43 -6.88
CA LYS A 344 0.33 24.79 -7.39
C LYS A 344 1.59 25.62 -7.19
N HIS A 345 2.16 25.60 -5.99
CA HIS A 345 3.32 26.41 -5.67
C HIS A 345 4.61 25.76 -6.17
N PHE A 346 4.99 24.58 -5.67
CA PHE A 346 6.24 23.90 -6.04
C PHE A 346 6.14 23.10 -7.34
N LYS A 347 4.98 22.58 -7.67
CA LYS A 347 4.72 21.69 -8.83
C LYS A 347 5.63 20.47 -8.86
N LYS A 348 6.03 20.00 -7.67
CA LYS A 348 6.89 18.84 -7.42
C LYS A 348 6.70 18.38 -5.98
N PRO A 349 7.20 17.19 -5.59
CA PRO A 349 7.20 16.80 -4.19
C PRO A 349 7.98 17.79 -3.33
N VAL A 350 7.51 18.01 -2.11
CA VAL A 350 8.11 18.95 -1.15
C VAL A 350 8.09 18.37 0.25
N PHE A 351 9.21 18.43 0.93
CA PHE A 351 9.31 18.19 2.36
C PHE A 351 8.91 19.47 3.11
N VAL A 352 8.07 19.29 4.12
CA VAL A 352 7.75 20.32 5.11
C VAL A 352 8.31 19.87 6.44
N THR A 353 9.12 20.70 7.09
CA THR A 353 9.83 20.37 8.34
C THR A 353 9.48 21.31 9.47
N ASP A 354 9.94 21.00 10.68
CA ASP A 354 9.90 21.88 11.84
C ASP A 354 8.48 22.35 12.22
N TYR A 355 7.63 21.37 12.42
CA TYR A 355 6.23 21.57 12.81
C TYR A 355 6.09 22.05 14.27
N PRO A 356 5.01 22.76 14.61
CA PRO A 356 4.69 23.08 16.00
C PRO A 356 4.63 21.83 16.89
N LYS A 357 5.25 21.87 18.07
CA LYS A 357 5.32 20.73 18.98
C LYS A 357 3.94 20.23 19.45
N ASP A 358 2.98 21.14 19.55
CA ASP A 358 1.65 20.86 20.14
C ASP A 358 0.75 20.03 19.21
N ILE A 359 1.11 19.89 17.92
CA ILE A 359 0.39 19.10 16.93
C ILE A 359 1.15 17.84 16.47
N LYS A 360 2.26 17.49 17.11
CA LYS A 360 3.10 16.35 16.75
C LYS A 360 3.35 15.44 17.96
N ALA A 361 3.75 14.20 17.71
CA ALA A 361 3.91 13.16 18.73
C ALA A 361 5.08 13.43 19.70
N PHE A 362 4.98 12.84 20.90
CA PHE A 362 5.92 13.07 22.00
C PHE A 362 7.37 12.68 21.71
N TYR A 363 7.60 11.73 20.85
CA TYR A 363 8.93 11.16 20.55
C TYR A 363 9.75 12.01 19.57
N MET A 364 9.21 13.06 18.99
CA MET A 364 9.90 13.88 18.01
C MET A 364 10.86 14.87 18.71
N LYS A 365 12.07 15.04 18.16
CA LYS A 365 13.11 15.88 18.76
C LYS A 365 12.69 17.35 18.81
N LEU A 366 12.80 17.95 20.00
CA LEU A 366 12.51 19.37 20.19
C LEU A 366 13.64 20.21 19.55
N ASN A 367 13.26 21.26 18.82
CA ASN A 367 14.20 22.26 18.33
C ASN A 367 14.66 23.22 19.44
N GLU A 368 15.76 23.93 19.21
CA GLU A 368 16.33 24.90 20.16
C GLU A 368 15.38 26.07 20.49
N ASP A 369 14.41 26.34 19.59
CA ASP A 369 13.40 27.37 19.81
C ASP A 369 12.37 27.00 20.90
N GLY A 370 12.33 25.73 21.32
CA GLY A 370 11.37 25.21 22.30
C GLY A 370 9.92 25.17 21.85
N LYS A 371 9.62 25.50 20.59
CA LYS A 371 8.27 25.64 20.03
C LYS A 371 8.00 24.64 18.91
N THR A 372 9.03 24.24 18.17
CA THR A 372 8.92 23.35 17.03
C THR A 372 9.67 22.03 17.30
N VAL A 373 9.34 20.99 16.51
CA VAL A 373 10.00 19.68 16.56
C VAL A 373 10.54 19.33 15.17
N ARG A 374 11.61 18.54 15.12
CA ARG A 374 12.24 18.05 13.89
C ARG A 374 11.39 16.96 13.21
N ALA A 375 10.12 17.32 12.95
CA ALA A 375 9.22 16.53 12.14
C ALA A 375 9.48 16.78 10.65
N VAL A 376 9.05 15.84 9.81
CA VAL A 376 9.04 15.98 8.36
C VAL A 376 7.84 15.25 7.77
N ASP A 377 7.11 15.91 6.88
CA ASP A 377 6.10 15.31 6.03
C ASP A 377 6.49 15.50 4.57
N LEU A 378 6.41 14.43 3.75
CA LEU A 378 6.57 14.52 2.30
C LEU A 378 5.21 14.70 1.65
N LEU A 379 5.02 15.83 0.99
CA LEU A 379 3.83 16.16 0.23
C LEU A 379 4.07 15.88 -1.25
N ALA A 380 3.21 15.10 -1.88
CA ALA A 380 3.30 14.76 -3.30
C ALA A 380 2.08 15.27 -4.10
N PRO A 381 2.28 15.73 -5.35
CA PRO A 381 1.18 16.15 -6.22
C PRO A 381 0.15 15.04 -6.41
N GLY A 382 -1.13 15.34 -6.29
CA GLY A 382 -2.25 14.40 -6.48
C GLY A 382 -2.71 13.69 -5.22
N ILE A 383 -1.90 13.63 -4.15
CA ILE A 383 -2.27 12.90 -2.94
C ILE A 383 -2.14 13.72 -1.65
N GLY A 384 -1.23 14.69 -1.56
CA GLY A 384 -0.84 15.38 -0.32
C GLY A 384 0.22 14.57 0.43
N GLU A 385 0.13 14.49 1.75
CA GLU A 385 1.07 13.72 2.58
C GLU A 385 1.10 12.24 2.18
N ILE A 386 2.31 11.71 1.96
CA ILE A 386 2.58 10.31 1.62
C ILE A 386 3.56 9.65 2.59
N VAL A 387 4.45 10.42 3.20
CA VAL A 387 5.40 10.00 4.22
C VAL A 387 5.36 11.01 5.36
N GLY A 388 5.31 10.52 6.60
CA GLY A 388 5.54 11.30 7.81
C GLY A 388 6.71 10.74 8.59
N GLY A 389 7.55 11.60 9.18
CA GLY A 389 8.72 11.16 9.91
C GLY A 389 9.26 12.22 10.86
N SER A 390 10.36 11.90 11.55
CA SER A 390 11.09 12.86 12.38
C SER A 390 12.48 12.37 12.75
N GLN A 391 13.32 13.29 13.18
CA GLN A 391 14.38 12.96 14.10
C GLN A 391 13.76 12.67 15.48
N ARG A 392 14.26 11.66 16.16
CA ARG A 392 13.72 11.19 17.44
C ARG A 392 14.38 11.94 18.60
N GLU A 393 13.61 12.15 19.69
CA GLU A 393 14.18 12.73 20.90
C GLU A 393 15.17 11.75 21.54
N ASP A 394 16.41 12.16 21.67
CA ASP A 394 17.52 11.37 22.19
C ASP A 394 17.95 11.78 23.61
N ASP A 395 17.34 12.84 24.16
CA ASP A 395 17.50 13.26 25.55
C ASP A 395 16.43 12.63 26.43
N TYR A 396 16.87 12.00 27.54
CA TYR A 396 15.98 11.29 28.46
C TYR A 396 15.00 12.21 29.18
N ASP A 397 15.51 13.33 29.74
CA ASP A 397 14.69 14.23 30.57
C ASP A 397 13.67 14.98 29.70
N VAL A 398 14.05 15.37 28.49
CA VAL A 398 13.14 16.00 27.53
C VAL A 398 12.04 15.04 27.11
N LEU A 399 12.39 13.79 26.78
CA LEU A 399 11.42 12.76 26.37
C LEU A 399 10.45 12.44 27.52
N LEU A 400 10.95 12.27 28.74
CA LEU A 400 10.14 12.03 29.92
C LEU A 400 9.16 13.19 30.19
N GLY A 401 9.66 14.43 30.06
CA GLY A 401 8.82 15.61 30.19
C GLY A 401 7.66 15.63 29.21
N LYS A 402 7.91 15.27 27.93
CA LYS A 402 6.87 15.21 26.90
C LYS A 402 5.85 14.09 27.14
N ILE A 403 6.28 12.92 27.64
CA ILE A 403 5.39 11.83 28.05
C ILE A 403 4.42 12.32 29.12
N HIS A 404 4.92 13.07 30.12
CA HIS A 404 4.09 13.63 31.17
C HIS A 404 3.17 14.76 30.67
N GLU A 405 3.67 15.67 29.81
CA GLU A 405 2.87 16.74 29.20
C GLU A 405 1.67 16.20 28.42
N MET A 406 1.83 15.07 27.74
CA MET A 406 0.72 14.40 27.03
C MET A 406 -0.18 13.54 27.93
N GLY A 407 0.07 13.49 29.24
CA GLY A 407 -0.70 12.67 30.18
C GLY A 407 -0.51 11.17 30.03
N LEU A 408 0.57 10.75 29.36
CA LEU A 408 0.92 9.34 29.20
C LEU A 408 1.59 8.81 30.48
N LYS A 409 1.52 7.50 30.71
CA LYS A 409 2.08 6.87 31.89
C LYS A 409 3.49 6.41 31.62
N GLU A 410 4.44 6.88 32.40
CA GLU A 410 5.85 6.48 32.32
C GLU A 410 6.03 4.94 32.38
N GLU A 411 5.22 4.26 33.19
CA GLU A 411 5.24 2.80 33.35
C GLU A 411 4.93 2.02 32.06
N ASP A 412 4.27 2.63 31.07
CA ASP A 412 3.98 2.02 29.77
C ASP A 412 5.12 2.21 28.78
N TYR A 413 6.07 3.17 29.08
CA TYR A 413 7.17 3.55 28.19
C TYR A 413 8.57 3.39 28.82
N TRP A 414 8.68 2.75 29.99
CA TRP A 414 9.96 2.58 30.70
C TRP A 414 11.05 1.96 29.83
N TRP A 415 10.72 0.95 29.06
CA TRP A 415 11.61 0.26 28.15
C TRP A 415 12.06 1.14 26.97
N TYR A 416 11.24 2.06 26.52
CA TYR A 416 11.54 3.03 25.49
C TYR A 416 12.43 4.17 26.03
N LEU A 417 12.20 4.61 27.26
CA LEU A 417 13.04 5.56 27.99
C LEU A 417 14.43 4.98 28.25
N ASP A 418 14.56 3.68 28.49
CA ASP A 418 15.86 3.02 28.70
C ASP A 418 16.80 3.16 27.50
N LEU A 419 16.28 3.27 26.27
CA LEU A 419 17.10 3.53 25.09
C LEU A 419 17.86 4.87 25.17
N ARG A 420 17.37 5.82 25.97
CA ARG A 420 18.01 7.12 26.19
C ARG A 420 19.02 7.08 27.35
N LYS A 421 18.92 6.09 28.23
CA LYS A 421 19.89 5.88 29.34
C LYS A 421 21.10 5.09 28.90
N TYR A 422 20.92 4.11 28.03
CA TYR A 422 21.94 3.11 27.72
C TYR A 422 22.54 3.31 26.33
N GLY A 423 23.28 4.39 26.13
CA GLY A 423 24.00 4.67 24.90
C GLY A 423 23.10 5.30 23.80
N SER A 424 22.36 6.32 24.19
CA SER A 424 21.54 7.12 23.25
C SER A 424 22.37 7.72 22.12
N VAL A 425 21.80 7.76 20.94
CA VAL A 425 22.39 8.37 19.75
C VAL A 425 21.35 9.18 19.00
N PRO A 426 21.73 10.22 18.24
CA PRO A 426 20.84 10.83 17.29
C PRO A 426 20.31 9.76 16.32
N HIS A 427 18.99 9.70 16.12
CA HIS A 427 18.39 8.76 15.20
C HIS A 427 17.10 9.33 14.61
N SER A 428 16.76 8.87 13.44
CA SER A 428 15.63 9.36 12.66
C SER A 428 14.91 8.20 12.00
N GLY A 429 13.65 8.41 11.71
CA GLY A 429 12.85 7.44 11.00
C GLY A 429 11.60 8.07 10.39
N PHE A 430 10.88 7.27 9.62
CA PHE A 430 9.67 7.71 8.94
C PHE A 430 8.68 6.58 8.73
N GLY A 431 7.43 6.91 8.46
CA GLY A 431 6.40 5.96 8.07
C GLY A 431 5.91 6.23 6.65
N LEU A 432 5.90 5.22 5.81
CA LEU A 432 5.23 5.23 4.51
C LEU A 432 3.96 4.40 4.59
N GLY A 433 2.80 5.04 4.37
CA GLY A 433 1.54 4.34 4.18
C GLY A 433 1.55 3.56 2.86
N PHE A 434 1.77 2.25 2.93
CA PHE A 434 1.91 1.38 1.77
C PHE A 434 0.69 1.44 0.83
N ASP A 435 -0.50 1.41 1.40
CA ASP A 435 -1.74 1.47 0.63
C ASP A 435 -1.94 2.83 -0.05
N ARG A 436 -1.55 3.94 0.61
CA ARG A 436 -1.53 5.28 -0.02
C ARG A 436 -0.53 5.36 -1.16
N MET A 437 0.67 4.78 -0.98
CA MET A 437 1.67 4.71 -2.05
C MET A 437 1.16 3.91 -3.24
N LEU A 438 0.48 2.80 -2.99
CA LEU A 438 -0.14 2.00 -4.06
C LEU A 438 -1.24 2.78 -4.79
N MET A 439 -2.10 3.53 -4.08
CA MET A 439 -3.05 4.45 -4.72
C MET A 439 -2.33 5.45 -5.63
N TYR A 440 -1.25 6.03 -5.14
CA TYR A 440 -0.46 7.02 -5.90
C TYR A 440 0.13 6.45 -7.18
N ILE A 441 0.75 5.27 -7.11
CA ILE A 441 1.40 4.59 -8.24
C ILE A 441 0.38 4.12 -9.27
N THR A 442 -0.82 3.70 -8.85
CA THR A 442 -1.84 3.14 -9.75
C THR A 442 -2.87 4.16 -10.24
N GLY A 443 -2.92 5.34 -9.64
CA GLY A 443 -3.98 6.32 -9.90
C GLY A 443 -5.35 5.96 -9.29
N MET A 444 -5.41 4.90 -8.47
CA MET A 444 -6.64 4.52 -7.78
C MET A 444 -7.01 5.55 -6.72
N THR A 445 -8.27 5.97 -6.70
CA THR A 445 -8.71 7.10 -5.87
C THR A 445 -9.29 6.71 -4.51
N ASN A 446 -9.43 5.41 -4.23
CA ASN A 446 -10.02 4.91 -3.00
C ASN A 446 -9.19 3.76 -2.42
N ILE A 447 -8.81 3.89 -1.15
CA ILE A 447 -7.99 2.91 -0.43
C ILE A 447 -8.62 1.51 -0.40
N ARG A 448 -9.96 1.43 -0.44
CA ARG A 448 -10.71 0.17 -0.50
C ARG A 448 -10.44 -0.62 -1.76
N ASP A 449 -9.92 0.03 -2.79
CA ASP A 449 -9.66 -0.58 -4.10
C ASP A 449 -8.21 -1.03 -4.28
N VAL A 450 -7.34 -0.76 -3.30
CA VAL A 450 -5.95 -1.23 -3.29
C VAL A 450 -5.66 -2.24 -2.18
N ILE A 451 -6.59 -2.45 -1.26
CA ILE A 451 -6.53 -3.46 -0.19
C ILE A 451 -7.36 -4.68 -0.63
N PRO A 452 -6.84 -5.92 -0.55
CA PRO A 452 -7.56 -7.12 -0.97
C PRO A 452 -8.94 -7.27 -0.34
N PHE A 453 -9.01 -7.20 0.99
CA PHE A 453 -10.23 -7.26 1.79
C PHE A 453 -10.24 -6.07 2.77
N PRO A 454 -10.75 -4.90 2.37
CA PRO A 454 -10.65 -3.69 3.17
C PRO A 454 -11.48 -3.76 4.45
N ARG A 455 -10.87 -3.33 5.57
CA ARG A 455 -11.53 -3.14 6.86
C ARG A 455 -11.79 -1.66 7.04
N THR A 456 -13.05 -1.28 7.12
CA THR A 456 -13.46 0.12 7.29
C THR A 456 -14.65 0.21 8.22
N THR A 457 -14.99 1.42 8.67
CA THR A 457 -16.16 1.64 9.52
C THR A 457 -17.41 0.96 8.94
N LYS A 458 -18.06 0.10 9.73
CA LYS A 458 -19.26 -0.68 9.36
C LYS A 458 -19.05 -1.69 8.22
N ASN A 459 -17.82 -2.07 7.91
CA ASN A 459 -17.53 -3.08 6.89
C ASN A 459 -16.50 -4.09 7.39
N LEU A 460 -16.95 -5.31 7.60
CA LEU A 460 -16.17 -6.49 7.99
C LEU A 460 -16.60 -7.73 7.20
N GLU A 461 -17.09 -7.53 5.98
CA GLU A 461 -17.46 -8.61 5.07
C GLU A 461 -16.22 -9.29 4.51
N PHE A 462 -16.25 -10.61 4.34
CA PHE A 462 -15.15 -11.51 3.95
C PHE A 462 -14.15 -11.79 5.10
#